data_c995715523dd888138a045fcc796609d
#
_entry.id   c995715523dd888138a045fcc796609d
#
_cell.length_a   1.000
_cell.length_b   1.000
_cell.length_c   1.000
_cell.angle_alpha   90.00
_cell.angle_beta   90.00
_cell.angle_gamma   90.00
#
_symmetry.space_group_name_H-M   'P 1'
#
loop_
_entity.id
_entity.type
_entity.pdbx_description
1 polymer ?
#
loop_
_entity_poly.entity_id
_entity_poly.type
_entity_poly.pdbx_seq_one_letter_code
_entity_poly.pdbx_strand_id
1 'polypeptide(L)'
;MTPMSPSTSPAPSASSGVSSAVSSDGTVLAYRVLGDPAARPLVLVHGWAQSSASWGPELLDALATRFRVVAVDLRGHGHSGVAETGYDSSEQWADDLEAVLDAAGIAGAGDAGAGGAILLGWSYGGIVVSDYLASRGEGRIAGLVLCGAVTAVSRSAGGAVGPAMMAVADGGFAEDPGTAIATLAGFGTAMMRSGDGVSRQRIFGLSLATPPAVRQKLLTRRVDHDDTLRGLTIPALVIHGEHDGVVLPSAGRANAEMIPGARHVGFAESAHAPFLEETPRFLAELDAFAAEL
;
A
#
# COMPACT_ATOMS: atom_id res chain seq x y z
N MET A 1 -13.60 23.57 48.69
CA MET A 1 -12.78 22.44 48.21
C MET A 1 -13.68 21.61 47.31
N THR A 2 -13.52 21.77 45.99
CA THR A 2 -14.28 21.04 44.97
C THR A 2 -13.50 19.73 44.68
N PRO A 3 -14.11 18.55 44.65
CA PRO A 3 -13.41 17.32 44.38
C PRO A 3 -13.02 17.25 42.91
N MET A 4 -11.74 16.97 42.65
CA MET A 4 -11.22 16.67 41.32
C MET A 4 -11.79 15.34 40.85
N SER A 5 -12.40 15.34 39.67
CA SER A 5 -12.81 14.11 38.96
C SER A 5 -11.58 13.27 38.58
N PRO A 6 -11.64 11.95 38.66
CA PRO A 6 -10.53 11.11 38.23
C PRO A 6 -10.34 11.19 36.72
N SER A 7 -9.10 11.51 36.29
CA SER A 7 -8.65 11.40 34.94
C SER A 7 -8.69 9.92 34.51
N THR A 8 -9.56 9.58 33.57
CA THR A 8 -9.52 8.27 32.89
C THR A 8 -8.34 8.25 31.98
N SER A 9 -7.28 7.54 32.34
CA SER A 9 -6.21 7.19 31.40
C SER A 9 -6.80 6.41 30.24
N PRO A 10 -6.39 6.69 28.99
CA PRO A 10 -6.81 5.87 27.85
C PRO A 10 -6.31 4.43 28.06
N ALA A 11 -7.14 3.47 27.66
CA ALA A 11 -6.76 2.05 27.69
C ALA A 11 -5.50 1.84 26.85
N PRO A 12 -4.59 0.91 27.22
CA PRO A 12 -3.39 0.63 26.45
C PRO A 12 -3.80 0.18 25.05
N SER A 13 -3.23 0.83 24.03
CA SER A 13 -3.37 0.42 22.63
C SER A 13 -2.97 -1.05 22.50
N ALA A 14 -3.80 -1.83 21.80
CA ALA A 14 -3.53 -3.24 21.53
C ALA A 14 -2.11 -3.38 20.95
N SER A 15 -1.37 -4.40 21.38
CA SER A 15 0.05 -4.62 21.13
C SER A 15 0.41 -4.43 19.64
N SER A 16 1.22 -3.42 19.37
CA SER A 16 1.81 -3.12 18.06
C SER A 16 2.91 -4.14 17.67
N GLY A 17 2.73 -5.41 17.98
CA GLY A 17 3.67 -6.48 17.65
C GLY A 17 3.69 -6.72 16.12
N VAL A 18 4.86 -7.09 15.60
CA VAL A 18 4.98 -7.64 14.25
C VAL A 18 4.57 -9.11 14.33
N SER A 19 3.59 -9.50 13.51
CA SER A 19 3.18 -10.89 13.28
C SER A 19 3.83 -11.42 12.01
N SER A 20 3.78 -12.73 11.79
CA SER A 20 4.33 -13.35 10.57
C SER A 20 3.38 -14.37 9.95
N ALA A 21 3.45 -14.48 8.63
CA ALA A 21 2.86 -15.54 7.83
C ALA A 21 3.97 -16.22 7.02
N VAL A 22 3.69 -17.42 6.50
CA VAL A 22 4.64 -18.13 5.64
C VAL A 22 3.99 -18.35 4.28
N SER A 23 4.61 -17.81 3.24
CA SER A 23 4.16 -17.96 1.86
C SER A 23 4.40 -19.37 1.32
N SER A 24 3.81 -19.69 0.17
CA SER A 24 3.90 -21.00 -0.48
C SER A 24 5.34 -21.45 -0.79
N ASP A 25 6.25 -20.50 -1.02
CA ASP A 25 7.68 -20.75 -1.28
C ASP A 25 8.54 -20.77 0.01
N GLY A 26 7.91 -20.66 1.19
CA GLY A 26 8.59 -20.62 2.48
C GLY A 26 9.07 -19.24 2.92
N THR A 27 8.85 -18.20 2.12
CA THR A 27 9.19 -16.82 2.51
C THR A 27 8.36 -16.37 3.71
N VAL A 28 9.03 -15.91 4.77
CA VAL A 28 8.36 -15.33 5.94
C VAL A 28 7.94 -13.90 5.63
N LEU A 29 6.66 -13.62 5.80
CA LEU A 29 6.06 -12.31 5.56
C LEU A 29 5.67 -11.69 6.89
N ALA A 30 6.10 -10.46 7.12
CA ALA A 30 5.76 -9.71 8.30
C ALA A 30 4.52 -8.83 8.05
N TYR A 31 3.69 -8.68 9.07
CA TYR A 31 2.55 -7.77 9.04
C TYR A 31 2.21 -7.27 10.45
N ARG A 32 1.45 -6.19 10.52
CA ARG A 32 0.94 -5.62 11.76
C ARG A 32 -0.57 -5.67 11.74
N VAL A 33 -1.18 -5.96 12.89
CA VAL A 33 -2.64 -5.88 13.08
C VAL A 33 -2.93 -4.84 14.16
N LEU A 34 -3.82 -3.88 13.84
CA LEU A 34 -4.26 -2.83 14.76
C LEU A 34 -5.79 -2.70 14.67
N GLY A 35 -6.39 -2.14 15.70
CA GLY A 35 -7.82 -1.86 15.75
C GLY A 35 -8.67 -3.00 16.28
N ASP A 36 -9.98 -2.81 16.24
CA ASP A 36 -10.96 -3.79 16.74
C ASP A 36 -11.02 -5.02 15.83
N PRO A 37 -10.83 -6.25 16.34
CA PRO A 37 -10.97 -7.47 15.56
C PRO A 37 -12.33 -7.63 14.85
N ALA A 38 -13.39 -7.02 15.39
CA ALA A 38 -14.73 -7.06 14.83
C ALA A 38 -14.98 -5.99 13.75
N ALA A 39 -14.09 -4.98 13.64
CA ALA A 39 -14.20 -3.96 12.60
C ALA A 39 -13.87 -4.53 11.22
N ARG A 40 -14.37 -3.86 10.15
CA ARG A 40 -14.07 -4.23 8.76
C ARG A 40 -12.56 -4.27 8.53
N PRO A 41 -12.03 -5.35 7.94
CA PRO A 41 -10.62 -5.42 7.62
C PRO A 41 -10.21 -4.42 6.53
N LEU A 42 -9.11 -3.69 6.77
CA LEU A 42 -8.43 -2.83 5.81
C LEU A 42 -6.98 -3.31 5.67
N VAL A 43 -6.65 -3.88 4.52
CA VAL A 43 -5.32 -4.41 4.21
C VAL A 43 -4.53 -3.37 3.45
N LEU A 44 -3.42 -2.91 4.02
CA LEU A 44 -2.56 -1.87 3.48
C LEU A 44 -1.33 -2.49 2.82
N VAL A 45 -1.20 -2.31 1.51
CA VAL A 45 -0.10 -2.81 0.68
C VAL A 45 0.73 -1.65 0.18
N HIS A 46 1.97 -1.54 0.65
CA HIS A 46 2.86 -0.42 0.37
C HIS A 46 3.49 -0.47 -1.03
N GLY A 47 4.14 0.64 -1.43
CA GLY A 47 4.79 0.80 -2.72
C GLY A 47 6.22 0.25 -2.80
N TRP A 48 6.84 0.45 -3.97
CA TRP A 48 8.22 0.11 -4.26
C TRP A 48 9.19 0.69 -3.21
N ALA A 49 10.12 -0.15 -2.74
CA ALA A 49 11.15 0.19 -1.77
C ALA A 49 10.61 0.86 -0.47
N GLN A 50 9.40 0.46 -0.05
CA GLN A 50 8.77 0.94 1.18
C GLN A 50 8.50 -0.23 2.15
N SER A 51 7.74 0.00 3.21
CA SER A 51 7.27 -1.03 4.14
C SER A 51 5.98 -0.58 4.83
N SER A 52 5.43 -1.42 5.71
CA SER A 52 4.30 -1.06 6.55
C SER A 52 4.56 0.20 7.41
N ALA A 53 5.81 0.52 7.68
CA ALA A 53 6.19 1.72 8.42
C ALA A 53 5.98 3.03 7.63
N SER A 54 5.83 2.97 6.29
CA SER A 54 5.58 4.16 5.47
C SER A 54 4.25 4.85 5.77
N TRP A 55 3.26 4.08 6.28
CA TRP A 55 1.96 4.64 6.68
C TRP A 55 2.06 5.61 7.86
N GLY A 56 3.09 5.48 8.70
CA GLY A 56 3.27 6.29 9.90
C GLY A 56 2.34 5.90 11.05
N PRO A 57 2.79 6.08 12.31
CA PRO A 57 2.00 5.69 13.47
C PRO A 57 0.70 6.49 13.57
N GLU A 58 0.72 7.78 13.28
CA GLU A 58 -0.44 8.66 13.42
C GLU A 58 -1.59 8.25 12.48
N LEU A 59 -1.27 7.87 11.22
CA LEU A 59 -2.27 7.37 10.29
C LEU A 59 -2.76 5.97 10.70
N LEU A 60 -1.85 5.08 11.08
CA LEU A 60 -2.22 3.72 11.52
C LEU A 60 -3.14 3.76 12.75
N ASP A 61 -2.83 4.60 13.73
CA ASP A 61 -3.67 4.77 14.93
C ASP A 61 -5.05 5.35 14.56
N ALA A 62 -5.09 6.34 13.66
CA ALA A 62 -6.35 6.91 13.18
C ALA A 62 -7.20 5.89 12.40
N LEU A 63 -6.60 5.08 11.54
CA LEU A 63 -7.28 4.00 10.82
C LEU A 63 -7.79 2.91 11.78
N ALA A 64 -6.99 2.56 12.80
CA ALA A 64 -7.34 1.55 13.79
C ALA A 64 -8.56 1.92 14.67
N THR A 65 -8.95 3.18 14.71
CA THR A 65 -10.22 3.60 15.35
C THR A 65 -11.47 3.24 14.53
N ARG A 66 -11.30 2.85 13.26
CA ARG A 66 -12.37 2.63 12.27
C ARG A 66 -12.36 1.23 11.68
N PHE A 67 -11.17 0.69 11.50
CA PHE A 67 -10.92 -0.55 10.78
C PHE A 67 -10.08 -1.51 11.60
N ARG A 68 -10.19 -2.79 11.29
CA ARG A 68 -9.16 -3.77 11.62
C ARG A 68 -8.06 -3.66 10.57
N VAL A 69 -7.01 -2.89 10.86
CA VAL A 69 -5.92 -2.61 9.93
C VAL A 69 -4.95 -3.78 9.88
N VAL A 70 -4.62 -4.26 8.68
CA VAL A 70 -3.55 -5.23 8.41
C VAL A 70 -2.54 -4.55 7.50
N ALA A 71 -1.41 -4.09 8.05
CA ALA A 71 -0.35 -3.44 7.29
C ALA A 71 0.77 -4.43 6.98
N VAL A 72 0.94 -4.76 5.70
CA VAL A 72 1.84 -5.82 5.22
C VAL A 72 3.22 -5.26 4.91
N ASP A 73 4.29 -5.97 5.26
CA ASP A 73 5.60 -5.81 4.65
C ASP A 73 5.71 -6.81 3.49
N LEU A 74 5.84 -6.32 2.27
CA LEU A 74 5.99 -7.15 1.08
C LEU A 74 7.30 -7.97 1.13
N ARG A 75 7.39 -9.11 0.41
CA ARG A 75 8.64 -9.88 0.28
C ARG A 75 9.81 -8.97 -0.06
N GLY A 76 10.93 -9.14 0.63
CA GLY A 76 12.13 -8.33 0.46
C GLY A 76 12.10 -6.95 1.09
N HIS A 77 11.03 -6.59 1.82
CA HIS A 77 10.86 -5.28 2.45
C HIS A 77 10.62 -5.38 3.96
N GLY A 78 10.94 -4.31 4.67
CA GLY A 78 10.67 -4.19 6.10
C GLY A 78 11.21 -5.36 6.92
N HIS A 79 10.33 -6.08 7.60
CA HIS A 79 10.66 -7.25 8.42
C HIS A 79 10.39 -8.57 7.69
N SER A 80 9.92 -8.53 6.44
CA SER A 80 9.71 -9.72 5.62
C SER A 80 11.02 -10.29 5.09
N GLY A 81 11.03 -11.59 4.86
CA GLY A 81 12.16 -12.31 4.28
C GLY A 81 12.51 -11.84 2.86
N VAL A 82 13.79 -11.86 2.54
CA VAL A 82 14.31 -11.62 1.19
C VAL A 82 14.35 -12.95 0.46
N ALA A 83 13.39 -13.16 -0.45
CA ALA A 83 13.34 -14.36 -1.28
C ALA A 83 14.39 -14.30 -2.41
N GLU A 84 14.87 -15.45 -2.86
CA GLU A 84 15.76 -15.52 -4.02
C GLU A 84 15.02 -15.31 -5.34
N THR A 85 13.77 -15.76 -5.43
CA THR A 85 12.93 -15.79 -6.63
C THR A 85 11.52 -15.27 -6.34
N GLY A 86 10.60 -15.36 -7.30
CA GLY A 86 9.18 -15.07 -7.15
C GLY A 86 8.79 -13.59 -7.31
N TYR A 87 9.74 -12.69 -7.50
CA TYR A 87 9.45 -11.26 -7.68
C TYR A 87 8.80 -10.93 -9.03
N ASP A 88 8.90 -11.79 -10.02
CA ASP A 88 8.33 -11.68 -11.36
C ASP A 88 7.00 -12.45 -11.54
N SER A 89 6.59 -13.25 -10.55
CA SER A 89 5.41 -14.10 -10.59
C SER A 89 4.20 -13.43 -9.94
N SER A 90 3.13 -13.18 -10.71
CA SER A 90 1.84 -12.71 -10.16
C SER A 90 1.24 -13.70 -9.18
N GLU A 91 1.36 -15.00 -9.47
CA GLU A 91 0.89 -16.06 -8.58
C GLU A 91 1.58 -16.02 -7.22
N GLN A 92 2.90 -15.80 -7.20
CA GLN A 92 3.65 -15.74 -5.95
C GLN A 92 3.29 -14.49 -5.10
N TRP A 93 3.01 -13.35 -5.74
CA TRP A 93 2.51 -12.18 -5.02
C TRP A 93 1.11 -12.40 -4.46
N ALA A 94 0.27 -13.15 -5.19
CA ALA A 94 -1.05 -13.55 -4.71
C ALA A 94 -0.95 -14.52 -3.52
N ASP A 95 -0.05 -15.51 -3.57
CA ASP A 95 0.24 -16.43 -2.45
C ASP A 95 0.69 -15.67 -1.20
N ASP A 96 1.52 -14.65 -1.37
CA ASP A 96 1.98 -13.82 -0.25
C ASP A 96 0.83 -13.13 0.46
N LEU A 97 -0.04 -12.45 -0.30
CA LEU A 97 -1.20 -11.80 0.30
C LEU A 97 -2.17 -12.81 0.89
N GLU A 98 -2.42 -13.95 0.22
CA GLU A 98 -3.29 -15.00 0.73
C GLU A 98 -2.78 -15.53 2.08
N ALA A 99 -1.47 -15.81 2.18
CA ALA A 99 -0.86 -16.27 3.43
C ALA A 99 -1.03 -15.25 4.57
N VAL A 100 -0.91 -13.95 4.27
CA VAL A 100 -1.13 -12.89 5.26
C VAL A 100 -2.62 -12.80 5.64
N LEU A 101 -3.54 -12.86 4.67
CA LEU A 101 -4.98 -12.84 4.94
C LEU A 101 -5.40 -14.02 5.82
N ASP A 102 -4.89 -15.23 5.55
CA ASP A 102 -5.14 -16.42 6.34
C ASP A 102 -4.60 -16.28 7.77
N ALA A 103 -3.34 -15.90 7.92
CA ALA A 103 -2.70 -15.73 9.21
C ALA A 103 -3.33 -14.60 10.04
N ALA A 104 -3.84 -13.56 9.36
CA ALA A 104 -4.60 -12.49 10.00
C ALA A 104 -6.05 -12.88 10.28
N GLY A 105 -6.54 -14.06 9.86
CA GLY A 105 -7.92 -14.49 10.06
C GLY A 105 -8.93 -13.63 9.30
N ILE A 106 -8.61 -13.18 8.10
CA ILE A 106 -9.52 -12.45 7.23
C ILE A 106 -10.36 -13.48 6.46
N ALA A 107 -11.63 -13.58 6.79
CA ALA A 107 -12.58 -14.51 6.18
C ALA A 107 -13.10 -14.02 4.81
N GLY A 108 -13.79 -14.91 4.08
CA GLY A 108 -14.46 -14.58 2.83
C GLY A 108 -15.63 -13.61 3.02
N ALA A 109 -15.95 -12.85 1.99
CA ALA A 109 -17.08 -11.90 2.01
C ALA A 109 -18.44 -12.57 2.28
N GLY A 110 -18.55 -13.90 2.03
CA GLY A 110 -19.74 -14.70 2.30
C GLY A 110 -19.84 -15.32 3.69
N ASP A 111 -18.78 -15.20 4.51
CA ASP A 111 -18.78 -15.77 5.85
C ASP A 111 -19.51 -14.88 6.85
N ALA A 112 -20.31 -15.49 7.73
CA ALA A 112 -21.16 -14.76 8.65
C ALA A 112 -20.38 -13.77 9.53
N GLY A 113 -20.59 -12.47 9.30
CA GLY A 113 -20.10 -11.37 10.12
C GLY A 113 -18.81 -10.66 9.64
N ALA A 114 -18.17 -11.10 8.56
CA ALA A 114 -16.87 -10.52 8.16
C ALA A 114 -16.95 -9.45 7.04
N GLY A 115 -17.98 -9.47 6.20
CA GLY A 115 -18.22 -8.44 5.16
C GLY A 115 -17.10 -8.27 4.12
N GLY A 116 -16.06 -9.10 4.11
CA GLY A 116 -14.89 -8.96 3.22
C GLY A 116 -13.95 -7.80 3.57
N ALA A 117 -12.71 -7.90 3.08
CA ALA A 117 -11.69 -6.89 3.31
C ALA A 117 -11.72 -5.77 2.26
N ILE A 118 -11.29 -4.57 2.66
CA ILE A 118 -10.86 -3.54 1.72
C ILE A 118 -9.37 -3.76 1.45
N LEU A 119 -8.99 -3.97 0.17
CA LEU A 119 -7.59 -3.96 -0.24
C LEU A 119 -7.20 -2.56 -0.65
N LEU A 120 -6.16 -2.01 -0.02
CA LEU A 120 -5.58 -0.73 -0.41
C LEU A 120 -4.15 -0.95 -0.92
N GLY A 121 -3.94 -0.69 -2.22
CA GLY A 121 -2.64 -0.71 -2.86
C GLY A 121 -2.11 0.70 -3.11
N TRP A 122 -0.97 1.04 -2.50
CA TRP A 122 -0.27 2.29 -2.77
C TRP A 122 0.87 2.07 -3.75
N SER A 123 0.93 2.88 -4.84
CA SER A 123 2.02 2.82 -5.80
C SER A 123 2.19 1.42 -6.40
N TYR A 124 3.36 0.79 -6.27
CA TYR A 124 3.61 -0.60 -6.65
C TYR A 124 2.67 -1.60 -5.94
N GLY A 125 2.17 -1.26 -4.77
CA GLY A 125 1.13 -2.03 -4.08
C GLY A 125 -0.13 -2.22 -4.92
N GLY A 126 -0.41 -1.31 -5.85
CA GLY A 126 -1.49 -1.47 -6.84
C GLY A 126 -1.30 -2.69 -7.74
N ILE A 127 -0.06 -2.98 -8.18
CA ILE A 127 0.25 -4.20 -8.93
C ILE A 127 0.00 -5.43 -8.05
N VAL A 128 0.48 -5.40 -6.81
CA VAL A 128 0.38 -6.56 -5.90
C VAL A 128 -1.07 -6.90 -5.55
N VAL A 129 -1.92 -5.91 -5.29
CA VAL A 129 -3.35 -6.17 -5.06
C VAL A 129 -4.06 -6.63 -6.33
N SER A 130 -3.62 -6.17 -7.50
CA SER A 130 -4.12 -6.64 -8.79
C SER A 130 -3.66 -8.07 -9.11
N ASP A 131 -2.42 -8.45 -8.74
CA ASP A 131 -1.94 -9.84 -8.80
C ASP A 131 -2.86 -10.76 -7.98
N TYR A 132 -3.22 -10.33 -6.76
CA TYR A 132 -4.12 -11.07 -5.90
C TYR A 132 -5.50 -11.26 -6.55
N LEU A 133 -6.10 -10.17 -7.02
CA LEU A 133 -7.42 -10.21 -7.65
C LEU A 133 -7.43 -11.05 -8.94
N ALA A 134 -6.36 -10.99 -9.74
CA ALA A 134 -6.21 -11.80 -10.94
C ALA A 134 -6.14 -13.31 -10.64
N SER A 135 -5.43 -13.67 -9.56
CA SER A 135 -5.14 -15.09 -9.24
C SER A 135 -6.15 -15.71 -8.27
N ARG A 136 -6.73 -14.94 -7.35
CA ARG A 136 -7.64 -15.42 -6.28
C ARG A 136 -9.08 -14.91 -6.44
N GLY A 137 -9.31 -13.91 -7.31
CA GLY A 137 -10.62 -13.28 -7.49
C GLY A 137 -11.05 -12.42 -6.30
N GLU A 138 -12.33 -12.08 -6.27
CA GLU A 138 -12.92 -11.11 -5.35
C GLU A 138 -13.50 -11.75 -4.07
N GLY A 139 -13.47 -13.07 -3.93
CA GLY A 139 -14.25 -13.80 -2.90
C GLY A 139 -14.00 -13.39 -1.43
N ARG A 140 -12.87 -12.75 -1.13
CA ARG A 140 -12.53 -12.24 0.22
C ARG A 140 -12.56 -10.72 0.29
N ILE A 141 -12.80 -10.04 -0.82
CA ILE A 141 -12.61 -8.60 -0.98
C ILE A 141 -13.95 -7.91 -1.16
N ALA A 142 -14.26 -6.95 -0.32
CA ALA A 142 -15.46 -6.12 -0.41
C ALA A 142 -15.25 -4.88 -1.27
N GLY A 143 -14.02 -4.36 -1.36
CA GLY A 143 -13.71 -3.18 -2.12
C GLY A 143 -12.22 -3.00 -2.37
N LEU A 144 -11.88 -2.29 -3.43
CA LEU A 144 -10.51 -1.96 -3.85
C LEU A 144 -10.22 -0.47 -3.69
N VAL A 145 -9.08 -0.13 -3.09
CA VAL A 145 -8.57 1.26 -3.07
C VAL A 145 -7.22 1.30 -3.77
N LEU A 146 -7.09 2.10 -4.81
CA LEU A 146 -5.83 2.37 -5.51
C LEU A 146 -5.38 3.79 -5.17
N CYS A 147 -4.25 3.92 -4.48
CA CYS A 147 -3.72 5.21 -4.04
C CYS A 147 -2.39 5.52 -4.75
N GLY A 148 -2.34 6.53 -5.64
CA GLY A 148 -1.15 6.83 -6.44
C GLY A 148 -0.59 5.60 -7.15
N ALA A 149 -1.45 4.67 -7.57
CA ALA A 149 -1.11 3.30 -7.89
C ALA A 149 -0.78 3.10 -9.37
N VAL A 150 0.22 2.24 -9.61
CA VAL A 150 0.42 1.58 -10.91
C VAL A 150 -0.18 0.18 -10.86
N THR A 151 -0.73 -0.27 -11.98
CA THR A 151 -1.36 -1.59 -12.12
C THR A 151 -0.74 -2.38 -13.29
N ALA A 152 0.18 -1.75 -14.00
CA ALA A 152 0.95 -2.36 -15.07
C ALA A 152 2.39 -1.84 -15.09
N VAL A 153 3.34 -2.71 -15.43
CA VAL A 153 4.73 -2.39 -15.80
C VAL A 153 4.97 -3.00 -17.17
N SER A 154 4.51 -2.33 -18.21
CA SER A 154 4.61 -2.77 -19.58
C SER A 154 5.14 -1.64 -20.48
N ARG A 155 5.48 -1.95 -21.75
CA ARG A 155 5.84 -0.91 -22.72
C ARG A 155 4.67 0.02 -23.04
N SER A 156 3.44 -0.46 -22.91
CA SER A 156 2.21 0.33 -23.08
C SER A 156 1.92 1.24 -21.89
N ALA A 157 2.39 0.90 -20.68
CA ALA A 157 2.27 1.71 -19.47
C ALA A 157 3.24 2.92 -19.41
N GLY A 158 3.96 3.20 -20.49
CA GLY A 158 4.99 4.27 -20.54
C GLY A 158 4.50 5.68 -20.23
N GLY A 159 3.17 5.91 -20.09
CA GLY A 159 2.59 7.18 -19.67
C GLY A 159 2.24 7.25 -18.18
N ALA A 160 2.46 6.16 -17.40
CA ALA A 160 2.10 6.11 -15.99
C ALA A 160 3.26 6.53 -15.06
N VAL A 161 4.51 6.35 -15.50
CA VAL A 161 5.71 6.57 -14.69
C VAL A 161 6.18 8.01 -14.80
N GLY A 162 6.30 8.68 -13.68
CA GLY A 162 6.77 10.07 -13.62
C GLY A 162 8.30 10.21 -13.64
N PRO A 163 8.80 11.45 -13.83
CA PRO A 163 10.24 11.72 -13.97
C PRO A 163 11.03 11.33 -12.73
N ALA A 164 10.44 11.41 -11.53
CA ALA A 164 11.13 11.02 -10.31
C ALA A 164 11.42 9.52 -10.25
N MET A 165 10.48 8.69 -10.72
CA MET A 165 10.69 7.24 -10.79
C MET A 165 11.62 6.86 -11.94
N MET A 166 11.59 7.57 -13.05
CA MET A 166 12.54 7.37 -14.15
C MET A 166 13.98 7.61 -13.73
N ALA A 167 14.23 8.65 -12.92
CA ALA A 167 15.55 8.98 -12.39
C ALA A 167 16.12 7.91 -11.45
N VAL A 168 15.29 7.04 -10.87
CA VAL A 168 15.76 5.91 -10.04
C VAL A 168 16.61 4.92 -10.85
N ALA A 169 16.36 4.79 -12.17
CA ALA A 169 17.13 3.89 -13.02
C ALA A 169 18.64 4.25 -13.06
N ASP A 170 19.00 5.50 -12.81
CA ASP A 170 20.38 5.99 -12.91
C ASP A 170 21.29 5.54 -11.74
N GLY A 171 20.70 5.21 -10.57
CA GLY A 171 21.50 4.83 -9.40
C GLY A 171 20.71 4.20 -8.25
N GLY A 172 19.40 4.04 -8.40
CA GLY A 172 18.55 3.48 -7.34
C GLY A 172 18.82 2.01 -7.00
N PHE A 173 19.59 1.31 -7.84
CA PHE A 173 20.04 -0.08 -7.63
C PHE A 173 21.54 -0.18 -7.38
N ALA A 174 22.25 0.94 -7.30
CA ALA A 174 23.70 0.94 -7.10
C ALA A 174 24.04 0.27 -5.77
N GLU A 175 25.09 -0.55 -5.78
CA GLU A 175 25.69 -1.11 -4.57
C GLU A 175 26.58 -0.07 -3.85
N ASP A 176 27.09 0.93 -4.59
CA ASP A 176 27.80 2.05 -3.99
C ASP A 176 26.84 2.91 -3.17
N PRO A 177 27.05 3.03 -1.84
CA PRO A 177 26.15 3.77 -0.95
C PRO A 177 25.98 5.23 -1.33
N GLY A 178 27.04 5.88 -1.82
CA GLY A 178 27.01 7.31 -2.19
C GLY A 178 26.04 7.57 -3.34
N THR A 179 26.13 6.75 -4.39
CA THR A 179 25.25 6.80 -5.55
C THR A 179 23.80 6.47 -5.17
N ALA A 180 23.59 5.40 -4.38
CA ALA A 180 22.27 5.01 -3.91
C ALA A 180 21.60 6.12 -3.08
N ILE A 181 22.34 6.70 -2.12
CA ILE A 181 21.86 7.79 -1.25
C ILE A 181 21.46 8.99 -2.10
N ALA A 182 22.30 9.44 -3.03
CA ALA A 182 22.03 10.62 -3.85
C ALA A 182 20.74 10.41 -4.71
N THR A 183 20.61 9.25 -5.36
CA THR A 183 19.44 8.94 -6.20
C THR A 183 18.18 8.81 -5.38
N LEU A 184 18.20 8.04 -4.28
CA LEU A 184 17.02 7.78 -3.45
C LEU A 184 16.60 9.01 -2.62
N ALA A 185 17.50 9.94 -2.32
CA ALA A 185 17.14 11.21 -1.70
C ALA A 185 16.29 12.06 -2.64
N GLY A 186 16.65 12.12 -3.93
CA GLY A 186 15.83 12.76 -4.97
C GLY A 186 14.45 12.14 -5.09
N PHE A 187 14.39 10.81 -5.14
CA PHE A 187 13.14 10.05 -5.15
C PHE A 187 12.29 10.34 -3.90
N GLY A 188 12.88 10.24 -2.69
CA GLY A 188 12.18 10.53 -1.44
C GLY A 188 11.63 11.95 -1.35
N THR A 189 12.32 12.93 -1.96
CA THR A 189 11.85 14.31 -2.04
C THR A 189 10.60 14.43 -2.92
N ALA A 190 10.53 13.67 -4.02
CA ALA A 190 9.41 13.69 -4.95
C ALA A 190 8.16 12.96 -4.42
N MET A 191 8.32 12.12 -3.39
CA MET A 191 7.20 11.37 -2.79
C MET A 191 6.19 12.27 -2.09
N MET A 192 6.60 13.44 -1.61
CA MET A 192 5.76 14.34 -0.84
C MET A 192 6.05 15.80 -1.20
N ARG A 193 5.01 16.55 -1.55
CA ARG A 193 5.07 17.99 -1.76
C ARG A 193 5.13 18.72 -0.42
N SER A 194 4.31 18.32 0.52
CA SER A 194 4.27 18.80 1.89
C SER A 194 4.57 17.67 2.88
N GLY A 195 4.79 17.98 4.13
CA GLY A 195 5.05 16.98 5.16
C GLY A 195 6.20 17.38 6.07
N ASP A 196 6.21 16.81 7.28
CA ASP A 196 7.25 17.05 8.26
C ASP A 196 8.55 16.29 7.91
N GLY A 197 9.64 16.70 8.58
CA GLY A 197 10.95 16.09 8.38
C GLY A 197 10.99 14.62 8.79
N VAL A 198 10.18 14.21 9.75
CA VAL A 198 10.12 12.81 10.24
C VAL A 198 9.54 11.91 9.17
N SER A 199 8.40 12.27 8.58
CA SER A 199 7.76 11.52 7.49
C SER A 199 8.68 11.43 6.26
N ARG A 200 9.32 12.54 5.86
CA ARG A 200 10.27 12.56 4.73
C ARG A 200 11.47 11.66 4.98
N GLN A 201 12.07 11.72 6.17
CA GLN A 201 13.22 10.88 6.52
C GLN A 201 12.83 9.40 6.65
N ARG A 202 11.63 9.11 7.15
CA ARG A 202 11.08 7.74 7.21
C ARG A 202 11.00 7.15 5.81
N ILE A 203 10.31 7.80 4.88
CA ILE A 203 10.17 7.36 3.48
C ILE A 203 11.53 7.13 2.83
N PHE A 204 12.45 8.08 2.98
CA PHE A 204 13.81 7.97 2.44
C PHE A 204 14.59 6.79 3.06
N GLY A 205 14.55 6.67 4.40
CA GLY A 205 15.23 5.59 5.11
C GLY A 205 14.73 4.19 4.72
N LEU A 206 13.42 4.04 4.51
CA LEU A 206 12.83 2.78 4.05
C LEU A 206 13.31 2.42 2.64
N SER A 207 13.41 3.40 1.74
CA SER A 207 13.94 3.17 0.40
C SER A 207 15.39 2.67 0.43
N LEU A 208 16.22 3.18 1.32
CA LEU A 208 17.59 2.72 1.51
C LEU A 208 17.67 1.34 2.16
N ALA A 209 16.76 1.03 3.09
CA ALA A 209 16.73 -0.25 3.79
C ALA A 209 16.36 -1.43 2.89
N THR A 210 15.63 -1.19 1.80
CA THR A 210 15.29 -2.23 0.83
C THR A 210 16.53 -2.63 0.01
N PRO A 211 16.89 -3.93 -0.07
CA PRO A 211 18.08 -4.39 -0.79
C PRO A 211 18.10 -3.94 -2.27
N PRO A 212 19.26 -3.52 -2.82
CA PRO A 212 19.37 -3.08 -4.22
C PRO A 212 18.80 -4.09 -5.22
N ALA A 213 19.11 -5.37 -5.05
CA ALA A 213 18.62 -6.44 -5.92
C ALA A 213 17.08 -6.58 -5.88
N VAL A 214 16.44 -6.38 -4.73
CA VAL A 214 14.97 -6.36 -4.61
C VAL A 214 14.41 -5.17 -5.36
N ARG A 215 14.96 -3.97 -5.13
CA ARG A 215 14.54 -2.75 -5.84
C ARG A 215 14.60 -2.93 -7.35
N GLN A 216 15.67 -3.55 -7.86
CA GLN A 216 15.85 -3.82 -9.28
C GLN A 216 14.83 -4.83 -9.81
N LYS A 217 14.63 -5.97 -9.13
CA LYS A 217 13.70 -7.02 -9.55
C LYS A 217 12.28 -6.48 -9.73
N LEU A 218 11.81 -5.61 -8.83
CA LEU A 218 10.47 -5.03 -8.91
C LEU A 218 10.30 -4.12 -10.14
N LEU A 219 11.29 -3.28 -10.46
CA LEU A 219 11.19 -2.34 -11.58
C LEU A 219 11.45 -3.00 -12.94
N THR A 220 12.13 -4.13 -12.98
CA THR A 220 12.35 -4.89 -14.22
C THR A 220 11.23 -5.89 -14.52
N ARG A 221 10.33 -6.14 -13.56
CA ARG A 221 9.16 -6.98 -13.73
C ARG A 221 8.30 -6.48 -14.90
N ARG A 222 7.69 -7.43 -15.64
CA ARG A 222 6.71 -7.14 -16.70
C ARG A 222 5.39 -7.75 -16.29
N VAL A 223 4.37 -6.91 -16.16
CA VAL A 223 3.03 -7.28 -15.73
C VAL A 223 2.02 -6.27 -16.25
N ASP A 224 0.82 -6.75 -16.53
CA ASP A 224 -0.31 -5.94 -17.00
C ASP A 224 -1.59 -6.53 -16.41
N HIS A 225 -2.37 -5.71 -15.72
CA HIS A 225 -3.62 -6.12 -15.07
C HIS A 225 -4.85 -5.41 -15.64
N ASP A 226 -4.74 -4.83 -16.83
CA ASP A 226 -5.82 -4.11 -17.47
C ASP A 226 -7.10 -4.94 -17.57
N ASP A 227 -6.99 -6.21 -17.99
CA ASP A 227 -8.16 -7.08 -18.14
C ASP A 227 -8.75 -7.48 -16.78
N THR A 228 -7.93 -7.67 -15.76
CA THR A 228 -8.38 -7.87 -14.38
C THR A 228 -9.21 -6.69 -13.91
N LEU A 229 -8.70 -5.47 -14.08
CA LEU A 229 -9.38 -4.25 -13.65
C LEU A 229 -10.70 -4.02 -14.39
N ARG A 230 -10.76 -4.31 -15.71
CA ARG A 230 -12.00 -4.23 -16.49
C ARG A 230 -13.06 -5.25 -16.05
N GLY A 231 -12.63 -6.38 -15.50
CA GLY A 231 -13.49 -7.47 -15.05
C GLY A 231 -13.97 -7.33 -13.60
N LEU A 232 -13.54 -6.32 -12.84
CA LEU A 232 -13.93 -6.17 -11.44
C LEU A 232 -15.43 -5.91 -11.30
N THR A 233 -16.02 -6.53 -10.26
CA THR A 233 -17.42 -6.34 -9.88
C THR A 233 -17.58 -5.68 -8.52
N ILE A 234 -16.53 -5.68 -7.70
CA ILE A 234 -16.48 -4.98 -6.40
C ILE A 234 -16.33 -3.46 -6.59
N PRO A 235 -16.86 -2.65 -5.67
CA PRO A 235 -16.63 -1.21 -5.66
C PRO A 235 -15.14 -0.86 -5.62
N ALA A 236 -14.77 0.22 -6.30
CA ALA A 236 -13.40 0.70 -6.31
C ALA A 236 -13.30 2.22 -6.09
N LEU A 237 -12.29 2.63 -5.32
CA LEU A 237 -11.91 4.02 -5.08
C LEU A 237 -10.49 4.24 -5.58
N VAL A 238 -10.31 5.22 -6.47
CA VAL A 238 -8.99 5.63 -6.95
C VAL A 238 -8.65 7.01 -6.39
N ILE A 239 -7.63 7.08 -5.55
CA ILE A 239 -7.10 8.30 -4.95
C ILE A 239 -5.78 8.65 -5.62
N HIS A 240 -5.59 9.91 -6.04
CA HIS A 240 -4.34 10.34 -6.65
C HIS A 240 -4.01 11.78 -6.29
N GLY A 241 -2.72 12.05 -5.95
CA GLY A 241 -2.25 13.42 -5.78
C GLY A 241 -2.03 14.11 -7.12
N GLU A 242 -2.54 15.32 -7.29
CA GLU A 242 -2.45 16.05 -8.57
C GLU A 242 -1.02 16.55 -8.88
N HIS A 243 -0.11 16.51 -7.89
CA HIS A 243 1.30 16.87 -8.04
C HIS A 243 2.25 15.65 -8.01
N ASP A 244 1.71 14.45 -8.23
CA ASP A 244 2.49 13.22 -8.21
C ASP A 244 3.49 13.17 -9.37
N GLY A 245 4.80 13.24 -9.04
CA GLY A 245 5.91 13.12 -9.97
C GLY A 245 6.55 11.74 -10.01
N VAL A 246 6.04 10.78 -9.22
CA VAL A 246 6.48 9.38 -9.18
C VAL A 246 5.61 8.53 -10.09
N VAL A 247 4.29 8.57 -9.87
CA VAL A 247 3.26 8.00 -10.74
C VAL A 247 2.38 9.16 -11.21
N LEU A 248 2.31 9.37 -12.52
CA LEU A 248 1.58 10.53 -13.05
C LEU A 248 0.07 10.44 -12.73
N PRO A 249 -0.60 11.58 -12.45
CA PRO A 249 -2.04 11.60 -12.15
C PRO A 249 -2.92 11.03 -13.28
N SER A 250 -2.40 11.01 -14.52
CA SER A 250 -3.05 10.33 -15.66
C SER A 250 -3.24 8.83 -15.44
N ALA A 251 -2.34 8.17 -14.68
CA ALA A 251 -2.48 6.75 -14.36
C ALA A 251 -3.69 6.49 -13.44
N GLY A 252 -3.89 7.35 -12.43
CA GLY A 252 -5.07 7.25 -11.56
C GLY A 252 -6.37 7.43 -12.34
N ARG A 253 -6.42 8.43 -13.24
CA ARG A 253 -7.58 8.64 -14.11
C ARG A 253 -7.84 7.42 -15.02
N ALA A 254 -6.78 6.89 -15.65
CA ALA A 254 -6.90 5.71 -16.50
C ALA A 254 -7.38 4.47 -15.73
N ASN A 255 -6.86 4.24 -14.51
CA ASN A 255 -7.35 3.16 -13.65
C ASN A 255 -8.84 3.31 -13.32
N ALA A 256 -9.28 4.53 -13.00
CA ALA A 256 -10.69 4.78 -12.68
C ALA A 256 -11.60 4.63 -13.91
N GLU A 257 -11.15 5.04 -15.09
CA GLU A 257 -11.87 4.84 -16.35
C GLU A 257 -11.99 3.35 -16.72
N MET A 258 -10.98 2.56 -16.35
CA MET A 258 -10.89 1.15 -16.66
C MET A 258 -11.80 0.29 -15.76
N ILE A 259 -11.89 0.62 -14.47
CA ILE A 259 -12.65 -0.15 -13.48
C ILE A 259 -14.13 0.24 -13.53
N PRO A 260 -15.06 -0.69 -13.79
CA PRO A 260 -16.49 -0.39 -13.84
C PRO A 260 -17.00 0.24 -12.54
N GLY A 261 -17.57 1.44 -12.63
CA GLY A 261 -18.16 2.13 -11.48
C GLY A 261 -17.15 2.70 -10.48
N ALA A 262 -15.85 2.72 -10.78
CA ALA A 262 -14.85 3.28 -9.87
C ALA A 262 -15.05 4.77 -9.66
N ARG A 263 -14.87 5.22 -8.40
CA ARG A 263 -14.85 6.63 -8.02
C ARG A 263 -13.41 7.14 -8.03
N HIS A 264 -13.13 8.22 -8.76
CA HIS A 264 -11.84 8.90 -8.77
C HIS A 264 -11.85 10.14 -7.89
N VAL A 265 -10.82 10.30 -7.05
CA VAL A 265 -10.64 11.46 -6.17
C VAL A 265 -9.25 12.04 -6.32
N GLY A 266 -9.14 13.22 -6.94
CA GLY A 266 -7.88 13.98 -7.04
C GLY A 266 -7.61 14.74 -5.75
N PHE A 267 -6.38 14.66 -5.24
CA PHE A 267 -5.89 15.38 -4.06
C PHE A 267 -5.03 16.55 -4.52
N ALA A 268 -5.62 17.74 -4.52
CA ALA A 268 -5.09 18.93 -5.17
C ALA A 268 -3.77 19.43 -4.57
N GLU A 269 -3.52 19.19 -3.28
CA GLU A 269 -2.34 19.67 -2.58
C GLU A 269 -1.30 18.55 -2.34
N SER A 270 -1.57 17.33 -2.81
CA SER A 270 -0.71 16.17 -2.57
C SER A 270 0.11 15.76 -3.78
N ALA A 271 1.28 15.16 -3.51
CA ALA A 271 2.09 14.39 -4.45
C ALA A 271 1.76 12.89 -4.35
N HIS A 272 2.79 12.03 -4.17
CA HIS A 272 2.63 10.57 -4.22
C HIS A 272 2.06 9.93 -2.95
N ALA A 273 2.06 10.66 -1.82
CA ALA A 273 1.61 10.16 -0.53
C ALA A 273 0.44 10.97 0.06
N PRO A 274 -0.73 11.05 -0.61
CA PRO A 274 -1.87 11.87 -0.14
C PRO A 274 -2.34 11.47 1.26
N PHE A 275 -2.13 10.23 1.67
CA PHE A 275 -2.44 9.74 3.01
C PHE A 275 -1.58 10.37 4.12
N LEU A 276 -0.39 10.90 3.80
CA LEU A 276 0.47 11.64 4.72
C LEU A 276 0.31 13.16 4.57
N GLU A 277 -0.04 13.64 3.38
CA GLU A 277 -0.09 15.07 3.05
C GLU A 277 -1.44 15.70 3.35
N GLU A 278 -2.53 14.98 3.09
CA GLU A 278 -3.92 15.40 3.37
C GLU A 278 -4.65 14.34 4.20
N THR A 279 -4.03 13.87 5.29
CA THR A 279 -4.52 12.77 6.13
C THR A 279 -6.00 12.87 6.52
N PRO A 280 -6.52 14.04 6.99
CA PRO A 280 -7.94 14.14 7.37
C PRO A 280 -8.88 13.87 6.19
N ARG A 281 -8.54 14.35 5.00
CA ARG A 281 -9.32 14.14 3.78
C ARG A 281 -9.23 12.69 3.32
N PHE A 282 -8.03 12.10 3.39
CA PHE A 282 -7.82 10.69 3.05
C PHE A 282 -8.68 9.77 3.93
N LEU A 283 -8.72 10.02 5.24
CA LEU A 283 -9.57 9.27 6.17
C LEU A 283 -11.06 9.43 5.84
N ALA A 284 -11.51 10.66 5.53
CA ALA A 284 -12.89 10.92 5.18
C ALA A 284 -13.33 10.19 3.89
N GLU A 285 -12.45 10.12 2.88
CA GLU A 285 -12.73 9.40 1.64
C GLU A 285 -12.80 7.88 1.87
N LEU A 286 -11.93 7.33 2.73
CA LEU A 286 -12.00 5.91 3.12
C LEU A 286 -13.26 5.60 3.93
N ASP A 287 -13.63 6.46 4.89
CA ASP A 287 -14.87 6.30 5.67
C ASP A 287 -16.10 6.30 4.77
N ALA A 288 -16.16 7.24 3.82
CA ALA A 288 -17.25 7.33 2.86
C ALA A 288 -17.30 6.06 1.98
N PHE A 289 -16.17 5.61 1.47
CA PHE A 289 -16.08 4.40 0.66
C PHE A 289 -16.50 3.15 1.44
N ALA A 290 -16.02 3.00 2.67
CA ALA A 290 -16.38 1.86 3.52
C ALA A 290 -17.88 1.80 3.86
N ALA A 291 -18.56 2.95 3.90
CA ALA A 291 -20.00 3.04 4.14
C ALA A 291 -20.84 2.62 2.92
N GLU A 292 -20.25 2.54 1.74
CA GLU A 292 -20.89 2.07 0.50
C GLU A 292 -20.85 0.53 0.36
N LEU A 293 -20.02 -0.16 1.19
CA LEU A 293 -19.79 -1.60 1.17
C LEU A 293 -20.67 -2.35 2.20
#